data_2240e4c711b84b2b89c59bac1c5d92a3
#
_entry.id   2240e4c711b84b2b89c59bac1c5d92a3
#
_cell.length_a   1.000
_cell.length_b   1.000
_cell.length_c   1.000
_cell.angle_alpha   90.00
_cell.angle_beta   90.00
_cell.angle_gamma   90.00
#
_symmetry.space_group_name_H-M   'P 1'
#
loop_
_entity.id
_entity.type
_entity.pdbx_description
1 polymer ?
#
loop_
_entity_poly.entity_id
_entity_poly.type
_entity_poly.pdbx_seq_one_letter_code
_entity_poly.pdbx_strand_id
1 'polypeptide(L)'
;MRKSKKNIVLFLVSLLAVSLVPQKVEAKHFDFLNDIKFPVDNIKSHFYDDWKEKRGGGSRLHLGLDVRAPKGAKIIAVADGKVNTVAFTESSGYYIAIDHMNGWMSLYVHLNDDIVGNDNAGDKTVAFAKDFKKGDVVKKGEVIGFVGNSGNAEGTVPHLHFELKYLGVSQDIYNYIAKAWNNYEKLKLFPKNTKSLLIN
;
A
#
# COMPACT_ATOMS: atom_id res chain seq x y z
N MET A 1 -38.43 33.40 -55.24
CA MET A 1 -38.42 32.67 -53.96
C MET A 1 -37.09 31.98 -53.79
N ARG A 2 -36.22 32.56 -52.95
CA ARG A 2 -34.85 32.04 -52.62
C ARG A 2 -34.97 31.30 -51.31
N LYS A 3 -34.87 29.96 -51.28
CA LYS A 3 -34.75 29.17 -50.02
C LYS A 3 -33.29 29.04 -49.58
N SER A 4 -33.07 29.47 -48.41
CA SER A 4 -31.87 29.48 -47.60
C SER A 4 -31.23 28.09 -47.49
N LYS A 5 -29.93 27.98 -47.86
CA LYS A 5 -29.02 26.90 -47.47
C LYS A 5 -28.13 27.44 -46.36
N LYS A 6 -28.52 27.32 -45.12
CA LYS A 6 -27.65 27.47 -43.97
C LYS A 6 -28.13 26.43 -42.94
N ASN A 7 -27.25 25.56 -42.53
CA ASN A 7 -27.17 24.78 -41.28
C ASN A 7 -26.82 23.32 -41.53
N ILE A 8 -25.60 23.04 -42.01
CA ILE A 8 -24.95 21.72 -41.85
C ILE A 8 -23.44 21.94 -41.75
N VAL A 9 -22.95 22.65 -40.78
CA VAL A 9 -21.49 22.72 -40.50
C VAL A 9 -21.17 22.68 -39.00
N LEU A 10 -22.15 22.55 -38.11
CA LEU A 10 -21.89 22.69 -36.67
C LEU A 10 -21.95 21.38 -35.87
N PHE A 11 -21.87 20.20 -36.50
CA PHE A 11 -21.99 18.93 -35.76
C PHE A 11 -20.77 17.99 -35.88
N LEU A 12 -19.67 18.42 -36.48
CA LEU A 12 -18.48 17.57 -36.69
C LEU A 12 -17.26 17.91 -35.84
N VAL A 13 -17.35 18.87 -34.92
CA VAL A 13 -16.21 19.28 -34.08
C VAL A 13 -16.25 18.67 -32.66
N SER A 14 -17.38 18.08 -32.25
CA SER A 14 -17.51 17.55 -30.87
C SER A 14 -17.10 16.09 -30.67
N LEU A 15 -16.72 15.36 -31.74
CA LEU A 15 -16.38 13.92 -31.62
C LEU A 15 -14.87 13.62 -31.60
N LEU A 16 -14.01 14.62 -31.74
CA LEU A 16 -12.54 14.40 -31.72
C LEU A 16 -11.84 14.77 -30.40
N ALA A 17 -12.57 15.22 -29.40
CA ALA A 17 -11.98 15.64 -28.12
C ALA A 17 -11.97 14.55 -27.03
N VAL A 18 -12.50 13.36 -27.29
CA VAL A 18 -12.60 12.29 -26.27
C VAL A 18 -11.46 11.29 -26.31
N SER A 19 -10.54 11.33 -27.28
CA SER A 19 -9.49 10.31 -27.42
C SER A 19 -8.06 10.74 -27.03
N LEU A 20 -7.89 11.88 -26.37
CA LEU A 20 -6.53 12.40 -26.01
C LEU A 20 -6.21 12.45 -24.52
N VAL A 21 -6.93 11.70 -23.70
CA VAL A 21 -6.61 11.51 -22.27
C VAL A 21 -6.70 10.01 -21.95
N PRO A 22 -5.80 9.33 -21.41
CA PRO A 22 -4.39 9.54 -21.11
C PRO A 22 -3.57 8.22 -21.08
N GLN A 23 -2.96 7.80 -22.13
CA GLN A 23 -1.93 6.72 -22.07
C GLN A 23 -0.81 7.06 -21.04
N LYS A 24 -0.53 8.33 -20.83
CA LYS A 24 0.53 8.79 -19.92
C LYS A 24 0.16 8.67 -18.43
N VAL A 25 -1.12 8.67 -18.09
CA VAL A 25 -1.61 8.50 -16.69
C VAL A 25 -1.63 7.02 -16.32
N GLU A 26 -2.09 6.14 -17.21
CA GLU A 26 -2.03 4.69 -16.99
C GLU A 26 -0.59 4.18 -16.86
N ALA A 27 0.34 4.62 -17.70
CA ALA A 27 1.74 4.22 -17.64
C ALA A 27 2.37 4.57 -16.28
N LYS A 28 2.16 5.79 -15.75
CA LYS A 28 2.64 6.17 -14.40
C LYS A 28 1.99 5.39 -13.27
N HIS A 29 0.76 4.95 -13.44
CA HIS A 29 0.05 4.12 -12.47
C HIS A 29 0.71 2.74 -12.33
N PHE A 30 0.97 2.07 -13.45
CA PHE A 30 1.63 0.76 -13.46
C PHE A 30 3.10 0.82 -13.05
N ASP A 31 3.82 1.89 -13.39
CA ASP A 31 5.23 2.06 -13.02
C ASP A 31 5.41 2.09 -11.50
N PHE A 32 4.53 2.79 -10.76
CA PHE A 32 4.58 2.81 -9.30
C PHE A 32 4.44 1.41 -8.69
N LEU A 33 3.41 0.65 -9.10
CA LEU A 33 3.13 -0.69 -8.57
C LEU A 33 4.25 -1.69 -8.87
N ASN A 34 4.94 -1.53 -10.00
CA ASN A 34 6.04 -2.40 -10.38
C ASN A 34 7.34 -2.13 -9.62
N ASP A 35 7.45 -0.97 -8.97
CA ASP A 35 8.67 -0.54 -8.25
C ASP A 35 8.53 -0.57 -6.73
N ILE A 36 7.41 -1.03 -6.17
CA ILE A 36 7.23 -1.11 -4.72
C ILE A 36 8.09 -2.21 -4.10
N LYS A 37 8.49 -2.00 -2.82
CA LYS A 37 9.08 -3.05 -1.99
C LYS A 37 7.99 -3.86 -1.30
N PHE A 38 8.33 -5.11 -0.92
CA PHE A 38 7.51 -5.91 -0.02
C PHE A 38 7.44 -5.21 1.35
N PRO A 39 6.25 -5.03 1.95
CA PRO A 39 6.06 -4.12 3.09
C PRO A 39 6.60 -4.63 4.44
N VAL A 40 6.97 -5.91 4.56
CA VAL A 40 7.46 -6.51 5.80
C VAL A 40 8.87 -7.08 5.60
N ASP A 41 9.86 -6.60 6.37
CA ASP A 41 11.24 -7.12 6.33
C ASP A 41 11.37 -8.36 7.21
N ASN A 42 10.72 -9.47 6.79
CA ASN A 42 10.82 -10.76 7.45
C ASN A 42 10.59 -11.92 6.47
N ILE A 43 11.57 -12.84 6.37
CA ILE A 43 11.51 -13.99 5.46
C ILE A 43 10.46 -15.05 5.85
N LYS A 44 9.92 -14.98 7.07
CA LYS A 44 8.83 -15.85 7.53
C LYS A 44 7.44 -15.27 7.24
N SER A 45 7.37 -14.15 6.50
CA SER A 45 6.10 -13.59 6.08
C SER A 45 5.39 -14.51 5.10
N HIS A 46 4.08 -14.57 5.18
CA HIS A 46 3.23 -15.28 4.23
C HIS A 46 1.90 -14.55 4.04
N PHE A 47 1.32 -14.67 2.86
CA PHE A 47 0.07 -14.02 2.46
C PHE A 47 -0.59 -14.84 1.34
N TYR A 48 -1.86 -14.60 1.13
CA TYR A 48 -2.64 -15.18 0.04
C TYR A 48 -3.59 -14.11 -0.50
N ASP A 49 -4.18 -14.34 -1.67
CA ASP A 49 -5.14 -13.43 -2.25
C ASP A 49 -6.46 -13.49 -1.46
N ASP A 50 -6.70 -12.47 -0.65
CA ASP A 50 -7.90 -12.28 0.16
C ASP A 50 -8.64 -10.97 -0.17
N TRP A 51 -8.35 -10.42 -1.37
CA TRP A 51 -9.01 -9.23 -1.87
C TRP A 51 -10.52 -9.42 -1.98
N LYS A 52 -11.27 -8.49 -1.38
CA LYS A 52 -12.74 -8.51 -1.30
C LYS A 52 -13.35 -9.73 -0.58
N GLU A 53 -12.59 -10.51 0.15
CA GLU A 53 -13.18 -11.47 1.08
C GLU A 53 -14.12 -10.77 2.07
N LYS A 54 -15.21 -11.44 2.43
CA LYS A 54 -16.16 -10.93 3.40
C LYS A 54 -15.57 -10.95 4.80
N ARG A 55 -15.65 -9.83 5.52
CA ARG A 55 -15.21 -9.65 6.91
C ARG A 55 -16.40 -9.24 7.79
N GLY A 56 -16.24 -9.40 9.11
CA GLY A 56 -17.27 -8.98 10.10
C GLY A 56 -18.64 -9.61 9.85
N GLY A 57 -18.71 -10.92 9.62
CA GLY A 57 -19.97 -11.61 9.31
C GLY A 57 -20.59 -11.20 7.97
N GLY A 58 -19.82 -10.63 7.05
CA GLY A 58 -20.27 -10.17 5.72
C GLY A 58 -20.65 -8.69 5.66
N SER A 59 -20.46 -7.95 6.75
CA SER A 59 -20.81 -6.51 6.82
C SER A 59 -19.85 -5.59 6.05
N ARG A 60 -18.62 -6.05 5.76
CA ARG A 60 -17.61 -5.30 5.01
C ARG A 60 -16.80 -6.22 4.10
N LEU A 61 -16.14 -5.62 3.11
CA LEU A 61 -15.18 -6.31 2.26
C LEU A 61 -13.75 -6.01 2.74
N HIS A 62 -12.85 -6.97 2.54
CA HIS A 62 -11.42 -6.81 2.75
C HIS A 62 -10.82 -5.99 1.59
N LEU A 63 -10.37 -4.77 1.86
CA LEU A 63 -9.88 -3.85 0.84
C LEU A 63 -8.36 -3.69 0.85
N GLY A 64 -7.64 -4.73 1.26
CA GLY A 64 -6.19 -4.79 1.35
C GLY A 64 -5.69 -6.21 1.19
N LEU A 65 -4.51 -6.45 1.72
CA LEU A 65 -3.84 -7.75 1.79
C LEU A 65 -3.32 -7.95 3.22
N ASP A 66 -3.64 -9.09 3.82
CA ASP A 66 -3.12 -9.44 5.14
C ASP A 66 -1.78 -10.18 5.00
N VAL A 67 -0.69 -9.50 5.37
CA VAL A 67 0.66 -10.08 5.40
C VAL A 67 0.95 -10.57 6.82
N ARG A 68 0.82 -11.87 7.05
CA ARG A 68 1.14 -12.53 8.31
C ARG A 68 2.65 -12.57 8.52
N ALA A 69 3.11 -12.18 9.70
CA ALA A 69 4.52 -12.21 10.07
C ALA A 69 4.65 -12.30 11.60
N PRO A 70 5.82 -12.66 12.14
CA PRO A 70 6.03 -12.62 13.59
C PRO A 70 5.74 -11.24 14.16
N LYS A 71 5.08 -11.18 15.34
CA LYS A 71 4.87 -9.93 16.09
C LYS A 71 6.21 -9.20 16.28
N GLY A 72 6.23 -7.90 16.08
CA GLY A 72 7.45 -7.09 16.11
C GLY A 72 8.32 -7.15 14.85
N ALA A 73 7.94 -7.90 13.80
CA ALA A 73 8.63 -7.86 12.52
C ALA A 73 8.58 -6.43 11.94
N LYS A 74 9.68 -6.00 11.31
CA LYS A 74 9.79 -4.63 10.78
C LYS A 74 8.86 -4.41 9.61
N ILE A 75 8.07 -3.35 9.67
CA ILE A 75 7.30 -2.81 8.56
C ILE A 75 8.13 -1.72 7.89
N ILE A 76 8.23 -1.75 6.56
CA ILE A 76 8.99 -0.78 5.78
C ILE A 76 8.10 -0.02 4.80
N ALA A 77 8.45 1.24 4.53
CA ALA A 77 7.80 2.02 3.48
C ALA A 77 8.02 1.38 2.11
N VAL A 78 6.95 1.09 1.37
CA VAL A 78 7.03 0.41 0.06
C VAL A 78 7.65 1.29 -1.02
N ALA A 79 7.56 2.61 -0.88
CA ALA A 79 8.09 3.62 -1.79
C ALA A 79 8.42 4.91 -1.04
N ASP A 80 9.14 5.84 -1.68
CA ASP A 80 9.36 7.20 -1.19
C ASP A 80 8.01 7.92 -1.01
N GLY A 81 7.89 8.77 0.00
CA GLY A 81 6.67 9.53 0.24
C GLY A 81 6.74 10.45 1.44
N LYS A 82 5.59 10.95 1.84
CA LYS A 82 5.40 11.75 3.05
C LYS A 82 4.32 11.14 3.93
N VAL A 83 4.57 11.14 5.23
CA VAL A 83 3.57 10.72 6.21
C VAL A 83 2.33 11.59 6.06
N ASN A 84 1.20 10.97 5.77
CA ASN A 84 -0.11 11.62 5.70
C ASN A 84 -0.82 11.56 7.06
N THR A 85 -0.80 10.38 7.70
CA THR A 85 -1.50 10.13 8.96
C THR A 85 -0.69 9.16 9.82
N VAL A 86 -0.63 9.44 11.13
CA VAL A 86 -0.21 8.51 12.18
C VAL A 86 -1.27 8.59 13.27
N ALA A 87 -1.94 7.48 13.55
CA ALA A 87 -3.06 7.49 14.51
C ALA A 87 -3.33 6.10 15.11
N PHE A 88 -4.27 6.09 16.03
CA PHE A 88 -4.91 4.91 16.58
C PHE A 88 -6.43 5.03 16.42
N THR A 89 -7.10 3.95 16.07
CA THR A 89 -8.56 3.81 16.13
C THR A 89 -8.91 2.42 16.66
N GLU A 90 -10.08 2.25 17.24
CA GLU A 90 -10.54 0.93 17.72
C GLU A 90 -10.60 -0.12 16.61
N SER A 91 -10.88 0.27 15.38
CA SER A 91 -10.94 -0.66 14.24
C SER A 91 -9.59 -0.94 13.62
N SER A 92 -8.72 0.06 13.47
CA SER A 92 -7.43 -0.09 12.78
C SER A 92 -6.27 -0.39 13.73
N GLY A 93 -6.46 -0.20 15.05
CA GLY A 93 -5.34 -0.15 15.96
C GLY A 93 -4.39 1.00 15.61
N TYR A 94 -3.11 0.87 15.92
CA TYR A 94 -2.09 1.79 15.42
C TYR A 94 -1.91 1.62 13.92
N TYR A 95 -1.88 2.74 13.20
CA TYR A 95 -1.68 2.74 11.76
C TYR A 95 -0.93 3.98 11.27
N ILE A 96 -0.26 3.83 10.13
CA ILE A 96 0.39 4.92 9.41
C ILE A 96 -0.03 4.89 7.94
N ALA A 97 -0.30 6.07 7.37
CA ALA A 97 -0.56 6.26 5.95
C ALA A 97 0.53 7.14 5.34
N ILE A 98 1.01 6.76 4.15
CA ILE A 98 2.06 7.47 3.41
C ILE A 98 1.51 7.89 2.05
N ASP A 99 1.57 9.19 1.77
CA ASP A 99 1.26 9.78 0.46
C ASP A 99 2.52 9.76 -0.42
N HIS A 100 2.43 9.12 -1.57
CA HIS A 100 3.52 8.99 -2.53
C HIS A 100 3.53 10.12 -3.59
N MET A 101 2.72 11.16 -3.39
CA MET A 101 2.68 12.41 -4.18
C MET A 101 2.34 12.25 -5.67
N ASN A 102 1.84 11.08 -6.08
CA ASN A 102 1.49 10.74 -7.46
C ASN A 102 0.08 10.13 -7.60
N GLY A 103 -0.78 10.40 -6.60
CA GLY A 103 -2.13 9.84 -6.46
C GLY A 103 -2.17 8.51 -5.69
N TRP A 104 -1.01 7.92 -5.38
CA TRP A 104 -0.92 6.72 -4.57
C TRP A 104 -0.77 7.04 -3.09
N MET A 105 -1.43 6.24 -2.26
CA MET A 105 -1.30 6.23 -0.81
C MET A 105 -1.18 4.80 -0.32
N SER A 106 -0.22 4.51 0.55
CA SER A 106 -0.12 3.25 1.26
C SER A 106 -0.60 3.38 2.70
N LEU A 107 -1.32 2.36 3.18
CA LEU A 107 -1.78 2.25 4.57
C LEU A 107 -1.18 0.98 5.18
N TYR A 108 -0.69 1.13 6.39
CA TYR A 108 -0.10 0.07 7.21
C TYR A 108 -0.87 0.03 8.52
N VAL A 109 -1.61 -1.05 8.76
CA VAL A 109 -2.66 -1.15 9.78
C VAL A 109 -2.38 -2.33 10.71
N HIS A 110 -2.91 -2.31 11.93
CA HIS A 110 -2.71 -3.30 12.99
C HIS A 110 -1.26 -3.38 13.49
N LEU A 111 -0.59 -2.22 13.62
CA LEU A 111 0.76 -2.16 14.14
C LEU A 111 0.79 -2.62 15.61
N ASN A 112 1.99 -2.95 16.09
CA ASN A 112 2.20 -3.49 17.43
C ASN A 112 1.72 -2.55 18.54
N ASP A 113 1.11 -3.11 19.58
CA ASP A 113 0.72 -2.44 20.82
C ASP A 113 1.06 -3.26 22.07
N ASP A 114 1.99 -4.22 21.93
CA ASP A 114 2.40 -5.10 23.00
C ASP A 114 3.82 -4.80 23.48
N ILE A 115 4.04 -5.03 24.73
CA ILE A 115 5.37 -5.15 25.33
C ILE A 115 5.63 -6.60 25.78
N VAL A 116 6.90 -6.95 25.96
CA VAL A 116 7.27 -8.30 26.38
C VAL A 116 6.54 -8.68 27.66
N GLY A 117 5.76 -9.76 27.61
CA GLY A 117 5.02 -10.31 28.74
C GLY A 117 3.72 -9.59 29.10
N ASN A 118 3.31 -8.58 28.31
CA ASN A 118 2.04 -7.88 28.54
C ASN A 118 1.40 -7.45 27.22
N ASP A 119 0.26 -8.07 26.93
CA ASP A 119 -0.57 -7.81 25.75
C ASP A 119 -1.29 -6.46 25.90
N ASN A 120 -1.37 -5.68 24.81
CA ASN A 120 -2.02 -4.36 24.77
C ASN A 120 -1.48 -3.30 25.76
N ALA A 121 -0.29 -3.50 26.31
CA ALA A 121 0.32 -2.57 27.27
C ALA A 121 1.29 -1.59 26.65
N GLY A 122 1.54 -1.71 25.34
CA GLY A 122 2.38 -0.80 24.59
C GLY A 122 1.61 0.42 24.09
N ASP A 123 2.36 1.44 23.73
CA ASP A 123 1.83 2.66 23.13
C ASP A 123 2.44 2.88 21.72
N LYS A 124 2.30 4.07 21.19
CA LYS A 124 2.87 4.44 19.88
C LYS A 124 4.38 4.20 19.78
N THR A 125 5.12 4.09 20.89
CA THR A 125 6.59 3.88 20.87
C THR A 125 6.97 2.45 20.50
N VAL A 126 6.06 1.48 20.67
CA VAL A 126 6.24 0.10 20.23
C VAL A 126 5.59 -0.18 18.87
N ALA A 127 4.67 0.71 18.44
CA ALA A 127 4.00 0.64 17.14
C ALA A 127 4.89 1.16 16.00
N PHE A 128 5.53 2.31 16.23
CA PHE A 128 6.26 3.06 15.21
C PHE A 128 7.76 3.07 15.48
N ALA A 129 8.56 3.08 14.42
CA ALA A 129 10.02 3.09 14.53
C ALA A 129 10.59 4.41 15.07
N LYS A 130 9.83 5.50 14.99
CA LYS A 130 10.12 6.82 15.57
C LYS A 130 8.82 7.62 15.74
N ASP A 131 8.89 8.78 16.39
CA ASP A 131 7.73 9.68 16.57
C ASP A 131 7.39 10.43 15.28
N PHE A 132 6.85 9.71 14.30
CA PHE A 132 6.43 10.28 13.01
C PHE A 132 5.37 11.36 13.18
N LYS A 133 5.48 12.42 12.35
CA LYS A 133 4.49 13.49 12.21
C LYS A 133 4.00 13.59 10.77
N LYS A 134 2.79 14.08 10.59
CA LYS A 134 2.28 14.42 9.26
C LYS A 134 3.26 15.37 8.55
N GLY A 135 3.62 15.01 7.31
CA GLY A 135 4.56 15.74 6.48
C GLY A 135 5.99 15.22 6.53
N ASP A 136 6.36 14.36 7.49
CA ASP A 136 7.69 13.74 7.54
C ASP A 136 7.97 12.98 6.25
N VAL A 137 9.16 13.17 5.71
CA VAL A 137 9.63 12.43 4.53
C VAL A 137 10.08 11.04 4.95
N VAL A 138 9.63 10.03 4.22
CA VAL A 138 10.07 8.65 4.35
C VAL A 138 10.68 8.15 3.05
N LYS A 139 11.68 7.28 3.17
CA LYS A 139 12.36 6.67 2.03
C LYS A 139 11.91 5.23 1.83
N LYS A 140 11.85 4.81 0.58
CA LYS A 140 11.59 3.42 0.20
C LYS A 140 12.50 2.45 0.94
N GLY A 141 11.91 1.58 1.77
CA GLY A 141 12.64 0.64 2.61
C GLY A 141 13.00 1.17 4.01
N GLU A 142 12.65 2.41 4.35
CA GLU A 142 12.77 2.92 5.72
C GLU A 142 11.83 2.16 6.65
N VAL A 143 12.32 1.76 7.83
CA VAL A 143 11.47 1.12 8.85
C VAL A 143 10.52 2.17 9.41
N ILE A 144 9.22 1.89 9.34
CA ILE A 144 8.16 2.81 9.77
C ILE A 144 7.38 2.32 10.98
N GLY A 145 7.43 1.00 11.26
CA GLY A 145 6.72 0.42 12.40
C GLY A 145 6.98 -1.06 12.53
N PHE A 146 6.15 -1.72 13.31
CA PHE A 146 6.29 -3.12 13.66
C PHE A 146 4.96 -3.86 13.56
N VAL A 147 4.97 -5.10 13.08
CA VAL A 147 3.80 -5.96 12.94
C VAL A 147 3.22 -6.29 14.31
N GLY A 148 1.92 -6.16 14.44
CA GLY A 148 1.15 -6.51 15.63
C GLY A 148 -0.19 -7.13 15.29
N ASN A 149 -1.18 -6.87 16.13
CA ASN A 149 -2.58 -7.27 15.99
C ASN A 149 -3.53 -6.26 16.64
N SER A 150 -3.09 -4.99 16.78
CA SER A 150 -3.88 -3.96 17.46
C SER A 150 -5.23 -3.68 16.76
N GLY A 151 -6.16 -3.10 17.52
CA GLY A 151 -7.48 -2.77 17.04
C GLY A 151 -8.39 -3.99 16.87
N ASN A 152 -9.15 -4.07 15.79
CA ASN A 152 -10.06 -5.21 15.57
C ASN A 152 -9.36 -6.51 15.13
N ALA A 153 -8.03 -6.50 15.01
CA ALA A 153 -7.21 -7.68 14.81
C ALA A 153 -6.79 -8.35 16.12
N GLU A 154 -7.15 -7.76 17.27
CA GLU A 154 -6.88 -8.31 18.59
C GLU A 154 -7.36 -9.77 18.72
N GLY A 155 -6.51 -10.63 19.33
CA GLY A 155 -6.79 -12.07 19.45
C GLY A 155 -6.62 -12.86 18.15
N THR A 156 -6.20 -12.24 17.03
CA THR A 156 -5.87 -12.92 15.79
C THR A 156 -4.36 -13.17 15.64
N VAL A 157 -3.97 -13.94 14.63
CA VAL A 157 -2.56 -14.11 14.27
C VAL A 157 -1.97 -12.76 13.86
N PRO A 158 -0.79 -12.36 14.40
CA PRO A 158 -0.15 -11.10 14.03
C PRO A 158 0.02 -10.97 12.52
N HIS A 159 -0.39 -9.82 11.99
CA HIS A 159 -0.31 -9.51 10.58
C HIS A 159 -0.27 -8.00 10.33
N LEU A 160 0.28 -7.60 9.22
CA LEU A 160 0.10 -6.27 8.65
C LEU A 160 -1.10 -6.34 7.70
N HIS A 161 -2.18 -5.61 7.98
CA HIS A 161 -3.16 -5.28 6.95
C HIS A 161 -2.60 -4.13 6.11
N PHE A 162 -2.35 -4.40 4.83
CA PHE A 162 -1.71 -3.47 3.91
C PHE A 162 -2.64 -3.08 2.76
N GLU A 163 -2.85 -1.77 2.57
CA GLU A 163 -3.63 -1.25 1.44
C GLU A 163 -2.79 -0.33 0.56
N LEU A 164 -3.03 -0.36 -0.74
CA LEU A 164 -2.67 0.71 -1.67
C LEU A 164 -3.94 1.34 -2.23
N LYS A 165 -4.00 2.67 -2.16
CA LYS A 165 -5.10 3.45 -2.75
C LYS A 165 -4.57 4.31 -3.88
N TYR A 166 -5.31 4.35 -4.98
CA TYR A 166 -5.08 5.30 -6.06
C TYR A 166 -6.24 6.27 -6.14
N LEU A 167 -5.96 7.58 -6.01
CA LEU A 167 -6.97 8.64 -5.93
C LEU A 167 -8.09 8.33 -4.92
N GLY A 168 -7.71 7.76 -3.75
CA GLY A 168 -8.61 7.41 -2.67
C GLY A 168 -9.33 6.06 -2.79
N VAL A 169 -9.20 5.35 -3.91
CA VAL A 169 -9.84 4.06 -4.15
C VAL A 169 -8.85 2.92 -3.91
N SER A 170 -9.20 1.97 -3.02
CA SER A 170 -8.38 0.78 -2.74
C SER A 170 -8.23 -0.09 -3.99
N GLN A 171 -7.03 -0.58 -4.23
CA GLN A 171 -6.66 -1.37 -5.40
C GLN A 171 -6.40 -2.82 -5.03
N ASP A 172 -6.68 -3.75 -5.96
CA ASP A 172 -6.20 -5.11 -5.88
C ASP A 172 -4.69 -5.13 -6.14
N ILE A 173 -3.94 -5.55 -5.12
CA ILE A 173 -2.48 -5.44 -5.12
C ILE A 173 -1.75 -6.78 -5.03
N TYR A 174 -2.50 -7.90 -4.97
CA TYR A 174 -1.91 -9.21 -4.72
C TYR A 174 -0.74 -9.54 -5.64
N ASN A 175 -0.93 -9.40 -6.96
CA ASN A 175 0.11 -9.75 -7.94
C ASN A 175 1.39 -8.88 -7.82
N TYR A 176 1.23 -7.62 -7.44
CA TYR A 176 2.37 -6.70 -7.27
C TYR A 176 3.14 -6.98 -5.98
N ILE A 177 2.43 -7.32 -4.91
CA ILE A 177 3.04 -7.75 -3.64
C ILE A 177 3.74 -9.10 -3.80
N ALA A 178 3.15 -10.06 -4.53
CA ALA A 178 3.79 -11.33 -4.85
C ALA A 178 5.09 -11.15 -5.65
N LYS A 179 5.10 -10.24 -6.62
CA LYS A 179 6.31 -9.87 -7.35
C LYS A 179 7.36 -9.22 -6.43
N ALA A 180 6.96 -8.30 -5.57
CA ALA A 180 7.84 -7.64 -4.60
C ALA A 180 8.40 -8.66 -3.59
N TRP A 181 7.61 -9.64 -3.15
CA TRP A 181 8.03 -10.75 -2.30
C TRP A 181 9.11 -11.61 -2.98
N ASN A 182 8.89 -12.04 -4.21
CA ASN A 182 9.87 -12.84 -4.95
C ASN A 182 11.23 -12.12 -5.10
N ASN A 183 11.22 -10.81 -5.30
CA ASN A 183 12.43 -10.00 -5.34
C ASN A 183 13.10 -9.91 -3.96
N TYR A 184 12.33 -9.70 -2.90
CA TYR A 184 12.81 -9.66 -1.52
C TYR A 184 13.43 -10.99 -1.10
N GLU A 185 12.74 -12.11 -1.36
CA GLU A 185 13.20 -13.45 -1.03
C GLU A 185 14.52 -13.79 -1.74
N LYS A 186 14.64 -13.51 -3.03
CA LYS A 186 15.89 -13.68 -3.79
C LYS A 186 17.05 -12.91 -3.18
N LEU A 187 16.84 -11.65 -2.78
CA LEU A 187 17.86 -10.82 -2.16
C LEU A 187 18.31 -11.35 -0.79
N LYS A 188 17.39 -11.91 0.01
CA LYS A 188 17.68 -12.46 1.35
C LYS A 188 18.35 -13.83 1.29
N LEU A 189 17.90 -14.72 0.40
CA LEU A 189 18.44 -16.07 0.28
C LEU A 189 19.74 -16.14 -0.53
N PHE A 190 19.92 -15.22 -1.51
CA PHE A 190 21.06 -15.22 -2.41
C PHE A 190 21.78 -13.85 -2.47
N PRO A 191 22.25 -13.32 -1.35
CA PRO A 191 22.78 -11.94 -1.30
C PRO A 191 24.04 -11.72 -2.16
N LYS A 192 24.75 -12.78 -2.54
CA LYS A 192 26.00 -12.70 -3.35
C LYS A 192 25.77 -12.57 -4.86
N ASN A 193 24.57 -12.87 -5.34
CA ASN A 193 24.26 -12.83 -6.78
C ASN A 193 23.83 -11.45 -7.30
N THR A 194 23.67 -10.48 -6.42
CA THR A 194 23.19 -9.13 -6.80
C THR A 194 24.26 -8.31 -7.54
N LYS A 195 25.55 -8.64 -7.41
CA LYS A 195 26.63 -7.90 -8.09
C LYS A 195 26.83 -8.30 -9.56
N SER A 196 26.39 -9.48 -9.97
CA SER A 196 26.54 -9.96 -11.35
C SER A 196 25.37 -9.60 -12.28
N LEU A 197 24.24 -9.14 -11.74
CA LEU A 197 23.06 -8.77 -12.53
C LEU A 197 23.01 -7.27 -12.89
N LEU A 198 23.98 -6.48 -12.41
CA LEU A 198 24.09 -5.04 -12.71
C LEU A 198 25.14 -4.73 -13.78
N ILE A 199 25.71 -5.77 -14.43
CA ILE A 199 26.71 -5.59 -15.50
C ILE A 199 26.22 -6.43 -16.70
N ASN A 200 25.17 -5.97 -17.35
CA ASN A 200 24.88 -6.23 -18.76
C ASN A 200 23.91 -5.16 -19.27
#